data_d8297f51816b30e9690c0d8d8fd3e211
#
_entry.id   d8297f51816b30e9690c0d8d8fd3e211
#
_cell.length_a   1.000
_cell.length_b   1.000
_cell.length_c   1.000
_cell.angle_alpha   90.00
_cell.angle_beta   90.00
_cell.angle_gamma   90.00
#
_symmetry.space_group_name_H-M   'P 1'
#
loop_
_entity.id
_entity.type
_entity.pdbx_description
1 polymer ?
#
loop_
_entity_poly.entity_id
_entity_poly.type
_entity_poly.pdbx_seq_one_letter_code
_entity_poly.pdbx_strand_id
1 'polypeptide(L)'
;MKKVQKILKILAIAIASLLIVSLTISICLQDKVADAILKSMSDKLLTKYDYSSVRLSLLRQFPKASLSIKDMTVLSSSNFDKRSFGGIKADTLLYAEHVDVEFVLWHLLIGEYNVDAIDIKNGNLALLVDRLGFVNYELTEKSKKEEAKKFVLSLKKIAINNVYATYDNLATSVKIAGLIDKGTVKTRISTNAVDFATNATAIVDTIRVAYLNLSNT
;
A
#
# COMPACT_ATOMS: atom_id res chain seq x y z
N MET A 1 7.72 2.14 52.43
CA MET A 1 6.41 2.05 51.75
C MET A 1 5.92 3.39 51.20
N LYS A 2 5.82 4.50 52.00
CA LYS A 2 5.29 5.80 51.52
C LYS A 2 6.06 6.43 50.34
N LYS A 3 7.41 6.29 50.23
CA LYS A 3 8.22 6.80 49.10
C LYS A 3 7.93 6.06 47.80
N VAL A 4 7.78 4.73 47.83
CA VAL A 4 7.46 3.90 46.67
C VAL A 4 6.07 4.25 46.13
N GLN A 5 5.08 4.43 47.00
CA GLN A 5 3.73 4.84 46.61
C GLN A 5 3.72 6.24 45.92
N LYS A 6 4.57 7.17 46.44
CA LYS A 6 4.69 8.50 45.84
C LYS A 6 5.31 8.44 44.43
N ILE A 7 6.34 7.63 44.26
CA ILE A 7 6.98 7.39 42.94
C ILE A 7 5.98 6.74 41.96
N LEU A 8 5.24 5.72 42.40
CA LEU A 8 4.21 5.07 41.57
C LEU A 8 3.11 6.05 41.14
N LYS A 9 2.66 6.95 42.05
CA LYS A 9 1.66 7.98 41.70
C LYS A 9 2.20 8.96 40.66
N ILE A 10 3.44 9.43 40.82
CA ILE A 10 4.08 10.35 39.87
C ILE A 10 4.20 9.67 38.50
N LEU A 11 4.65 8.41 38.47
CA LEU A 11 4.76 7.63 37.22
C LEU A 11 3.39 7.44 36.56
N ALA A 12 2.37 7.11 37.33
CA ALA A 12 1.00 6.95 36.79
C ALA A 12 0.45 8.26 36.21
N ILE A 13 0.70 9.40 36.88
CA ILE A 13 0.31 10.73 36.38
C ILE A 13 1.08 11.07 35.09
N ALA A 14 2.38 10.78 35.03
CA ALA A 14 3.20 11.01 33.84
C ALA A 14 2.71 10.16 32.65
N ILE A 15 2.39 8.90 32.88
CA ILE A 15 1.82 8.01 31.87
C ILE A 15 0.44 8.52 31.41
N ALA A 16 -0.43 8.89 32.34
CA ALA A 16 -1.75 9.41 32.03
C ALA A 16 -1.67 10.72 31.20
N SER A 17 -0.78 11.65 31.59
CA SER A 17 -0.57 12.89 30.85
C SER A 17 -0.04 12.62 29.43
N LEU A 18 0.90 11.69 29.28
CA LEU A 18 1.41 11.29 27.96
C LEU A 18 0.30 10.70 27.08
N LEU A 19 -0.57 9.87 27.64
CA LEU A 19 -1.72 9.31 26.93
C LEU A 19 -2.71 10.39 26.51
N ILE A 20 -3.02 11.35 27.38
CA ILE A 20 -3.92 12.47 27.07
C ILE A 20 -3.34 13.33 25.94
N VAL A 21 -2.07 13.72 26.03
CA VAL A 21 -1.37 14.48 25.00
C VAL A 21 -1.38 13.73 23.67
N SER A 22 -1.06 12.45 23.69
CA SER A 22 -1.09 11.60 22.47
C SER A 22 -2.49 11.50 21.86
N LEU A 23 -3.52 11.38 22.69
CA LEU A 23 -4.92 11.35 22.24
C LEU A 23 -5.34 12.70 21.62
N THR A 24 -4.95 13.80 22.24
CA THR A 24 -5.24 15.16 21.76
C THR A 24 -4.54 15.41 20.43
N ILE A 25 -3.27 15.03 20.29
CA ILE A 25 -2.54 15.11 19.03
C ILE A 25 -3.21 14.25 17.96
N SER A 26 -3.61 13.02 18.32
CA SER A 26 -4.28 12.11 17.38
C SER A 26 -5.60 12.69 16.85
N ILE A 27 -6.37 13.37 17.69
CA ILE A 27 -7.66 13.96 17.30
C ILE A 27 -7.48 15.29 16.56
N CYS A 28 -6.60 16.16 17.03
CA CYS A 28 -6.46 17.52 16.49
C CYS A 28 -5.60 17.60 15.22
N LEU A 29 -4.65 16.67 15.05
CA LEU A 29 -3.73 16.68 13.92
C LEU A 29 -4.01 15.57 12.90
N GLN A 30 -4.93 14.64 13.18
CA GLN A 30 -5.17 13.50 12.28
C GLN A 30 -5.50 13.95 10.86
N ASP A 31 -6.35 14.96 10.69
CA ASP A 31 -6.75 15.45 9.37
C ASP A 31 -5.56 16.10 8.64
N LYS A 32 -4.82 16.98 9.33
CA LYS A 32 -3.65 17.65 8.75
C LYS A 32 -2.53 16.69 8.37
N VAL A 33 -2.27 15.68 9.21
CA VAL A 33 -1.24 14.68 8.94
C VAL A 33 -1.71 13.73 7.86
N ALA A 34 -2.97 13.31 7.88
CA ALA A 34 -3.55 12.51 6.82
C ALA A 34 -3.49 13.23 5.46
N ASP A 35 -3.89 14.50 5.41
CA ASP A 35 -3.82 15.34 4.21
C ASP A 35 -2.38 15.51 3.72
N ALA A 36 -1.42 15.75 4.61
CA ALA A 36 -0.01 15.87 4.25
C ALA A 36 0.56 14.58 3.66
N ILE A 37 0.22 13.42 4.24
CA ILE A 37 0.62 12.11 3.72
C ILE A 37 -0.01 11.87 2.35
N LEU A 38 -1.32 12.07 2.23
CA LEU A 38 -2.06 11.85 0.98
C LEU A 38 -1.57 12.81 -0.11
N LYS A 39 -1.32 14.08 0.21
CA LYS A 39 -0.74 15.06 -0.71
C LYS A 39 0.66 14.64 -1.16
N SER A 40 1.52 14.21 -0.23
CA SER A 40 2.85 13.70 -0.57
C SER A 40 2.80 12.47 -1.48
N MET A 41 1.78 11.63 -1.35
CA MET A 41 1.52 10.50 -2.27
C MET A 41 0.98 11.00 -3.61
N SER A 42 0.00 11.91 -3.61
CA SER A 42 -0.61 12.50 -4.81
C SER A 42 0.41 13.17 -5.72
N ASP A 43 1.33 13.94 -5.14
CA ASP A 43 2.36 14.67 -5.91
C ASP A 43 3.37 13.71 -6.60
N LYS A 44 3.39 12.45 -6.19
CA LYS A 44 4.29 11.40 -6.73
C LYS A 44 3.59 10.43 -7.67
N LEU A 45 2.26 10.37 -7.65
CA LEU A 45 1.47 9.42 -8.43
C LEU A 45 0.97 10.05 -9.74
N LEU A 46 1.13 9.33 -10.85
CA LEU A 46 0.56 9.68 -12.16
C LEU A 46 -0.92 9.35 -12.29
N THR A 47 -1.47 8.64 -11.32
CA THR A 47 -2.84 8.17 -11.37
C THR A 47 -3.69 8.83 -10.30
N LYS A 48 -4.99 8.89 -10.57
CA LYS A 48 -5.97 9.39 -9.60
C LYS A 48 -6.32 8.30 -8.61
N TYR A 49 -6.60 8.71 -7.39
CA TYR A 49 -7.15 7.83 -6.36
C TYR A 49 -8.33 8.52 -5.66
N ASP A 50 -9.19 7.73 -5.03
CA ASP A 50 -10.34 8.16 -4.26
C ASP A 50 -10.48 7.28 -3.00
N TYR A 51 -11.14 7.79 -1.97
CA TYR A 51 -11.39 7.07 -0.72
C TYR A 51 -12.58 7.67 0.04
N SER A 52 -13.25 6.87 0.87
CA SER A 52 -14.39 7.34 1.65
C SER A 52 -14.00 8.01 2.97
N SER A 53 -12.99 7.52 3.64
CA SER A 53 -12.50 8.12 4.89
C SER A 53 -11.07 7.71 5.22
N VAL A 54 -10.40 8.58 6.01
CA VAL A 54 -9.04 8.38 6.49
C VAL A 54 -9.00 8.59 7.99
N ARG A 55 -8.26 7.74 8.71
CA ARG A 55 -8.02 7.88 10.16
C ARG A 55 -6.57 7.62 10.49
N LEU A 56 -5.95 8.57 11.19
CA LEU A 56 -4.62 8.40 11.76
C LEU A 56 -4.72 7.79 13.15
N SER A 57 -3.95 6.75 13.42
CA SER A 57 -3.81 6.15 14.75
C SER A 57 -2.36 6.18 15.19
N LEU A 58 -2.08 6.86 16.29
CA LEU A 58 -0.74 6.97 16.89
C LEU A 58 -0.50 5.97 18.02
N LEU A 59 -1.58 5.44 18.61
CA LEU A 59 -1.50 4.62 19.84
C LEU A 59 -1.65 3.13 19.60
N ARG A 60 -2.37 2.74 18.53
CA ARG A 60 -2.77 1.34 18.28
C ARG A 60 -1.58 0.40 18.09
N GLN A 61 -0.48 0.92 17.56
CA GLN A 61 0.73 0.14 17.23
C GLN A 61 2.02 0.82 17.70
N PHE A 62 1.94 1.66 18.76
CA PHE A 62 3.12 2.34 19.29
C PHE A 62 4.35 1.41 19.36
N PRO A 63 5.53 1.84 18.90
CA PRO A 63 5.95 3.18 18.46
C PRO A 63 5.69 3.51 16.97
N LYS A 64 4.81 2.77 16.30
CA LYS A 64 4.39 3.05 14.93
C LYS A 64 3.11 3.87 14.91
N ALA A 65 2.95 4.66 13.85
CA ALA A 65 1.69 5.30 13.48
C ALA A 65 1.06 4.54 12.33
N SER A 66 -0.26 4.46 12.26
CA SER A 66 -0.97 3.88 11.12
C SER A 66 -2.01 4.83 10.57
N LEU A 67 -2.08 4.92 9.25
CA LEU A 67 -3.11 5.61 8.49
C LEU A 67 -4.06 4.56 7.93
N SER A 68 -5.30 4.51 8.44
CA SER A 68 -6.33 3.60 7.96
C SER A 68 -7.21 4.33 6.96
N ILE A 69 -7.25 3.83 5.73
CA ILE A 69 -8.00 4.37 4.60
C ILE A 69 -9.13 3.38 4.29
N LYS A 70 -10.37 3.89 4.13
CA LYS A 70 -11.53 3.08 3.75
C LYS A 70 -11.92 3.32 2.31
N ASP A 71 -12.39 2.25 1.65
CA ASP A 71 -12.91 2.22 0.29
C ASP A 71 -11.98 2.90 -0.71
N MET A 72 -10.69 2.54 -0.61
CA MET A 72 -9.65 3.12 -1.48
C MET A 72 -9.79 2.59 -2.90
N THR A 73 -9.85 3.50 -3.85
CA THR A 73 -9.81 3.21 -5.28
C THR A 73 -8.60 3.88 -5.91
N VAL A 74 -7.75 3.12 -6.59
CA VAL A 74 -6.63 3.64 -7.40
C VAL A 74 -6.95 3.35 -8.86
N LEU A 75 -6.94 4.39 -9.69
CA LEU A 75 -7.24 4.25 -11.10
C LEU A 75 -6.02 3.73 -11.88
N SER A 76 -6.26 3.15 -13.03
CA SER A 76 -5.24 2.73 -13.99
C SER A 76 -4.49 3.94 -14.58
N SER A 77 -3.23 3.76 -14.96
CA SER A 77 -2.41 4.80 -15.57
C SER A 77 -3.05 5.37 -16.85
N SER A 78 -2.78 6.64 -17.14
CA SER A 78 -3.39 7.37 -18.27
C SER A 78 -2.90 6.88 -19.64
N ASN A 79 -1.71 6.30 -19.70
CA ASN A 79 -1.06 5.86 -20.95
C ASN A 79 -1.46 4.46 -21.38
N PHE A 80 -2.34 3.81 -20.63
CA PHE A 80 -2.77 2.44 -20.84
C PHE A 80 -4.09 2.38 -21.65
N ASP A 81 -4.15 1.52 -22.68
CA ASP A 81 -5.37 1.36 -23.47
C ASP A 81 -6.38 0.40 -22.80
N LYS A 82 -7.28 0.99 -22.05
CA LYS A 82 -8.35 0.29 -21.31
C LYS A 82 -9.33 -0.46 -22.21
N ARG A 83 -9.55 0.03 -23.44
CA ARG A 83 -10.56 -0.51 -24.38
C ARG A 83 -10.20 -1.90 -24.88
N SER A 84 -8.93 -2.26 -24.78
CA SER A 84 -8.45 -3.59 -25.16
C SER A 84 -8.94 -4.70 -24.22
N PHE A 85 -9.48 -4.36 -23.03
CA PHE A 85 -9.90 -5.32 -21.99
C PHE A 85 -11.42 -5.38 -21.86
N GLY A 86 -12.06 -6.20 -22.70
CA GLY A 86 -13.51 -6.46 -22.60
C GLY A 86 -13.87 -7.21 -21.30
N GLY A 87 -14.89 -6.72 -20.55
CA GLY A 87 -15.43 -7.41 -19.38
C GLY A 87 -14.63 -7.28 -18.08
N ILE A 88 -13.48 -6.61 -18.08
CA ILE A 88 -12.70 -6.27 -16.88
C ILE A 88 -12.86 -4.77 -16.62
N LYS A 89 -12.97 -4.38 -15.35
CA LYS A 89 -12.92 -2.96 -14.94
C LYS A 89 -11.48 -2.44 -15.12
N ALA A 90 -11.06 -2.24 -16.37
CA ALA A 90 -9.69 -1.81 -16.71
C ALA A 90 -9.38 -0.36 -16.27
N ASP A 91 -10.38 0.40 -15.82
CA ASP A 91 -10.22 1.73 -15.27
C ASP A 91 -9.60 1.74 -13.87
N THR A 92 -9.76 0.63 -13.12
CA THR A 92 -9.34 0.52 -11.74
C THR A 92 -8.16 -0.44 -11.64
N LEU A 93 -7.06 0.04 -11.09
CA LEU A 93 -5.91 -0.78 -10.73
C LEU A 93 -6.14 -1.53 -9.42
N LEU A 94 -6.60 -0.81 -8.40
CA LEU A 94 -6.85 -1.36 -7.07
C LEU A 94 -8.15 -0.78 -6.50
N TYR A 95 -9.00 -1.65 -6.00
CA TYR A 95 -10.03 -1.32 -5.02
C TYR A 95 -9.78 -2.10 -3.75
N ALA A 96 -9.88 -1.45 -2.59
CA ALA A 96 -9.80 -2.13 -1.30
C ALA A 96 -10.70 -1.46 -0.27
N GLU A 97 -11.49 -2.24 0.47
CA GLU A 97 -12.32 -1.74 1.56
C GLU A 97 -11.50 -1.13 2.69
N HIS A 98 -10.30 -1.70 2.94
CA HIS A 98 -9.38 -1.20 3.96
C HIS A 98 -7.95 -1.26 3.47
N VAL A 99 -7.25 -0.14 3.62
CA VAL A 99 -5.80 -0.03 3.43
C VAL A 99 -5.21 0.60 4.67
N ASP A 100 -4.37 -0.14 5.38
CA ASP A 100 -3.62 0.37 6.52
C ASP A 100 -2.17 0.64 6.09
N VAL A 101 -1.71 1.87 6.27
CA VAL A 101 -0.34 2.30 5.95
C VAL A 101 0.39 2.59 7.25
N GLU A 102 1.47 1.87 7.52
CA GLU A 102 2.26 2.02 8.74
C GLU A 102 3.48 2.90 8.51
N PHE A 103 3.75 3.76 9.48
CA PHE A 103 4.90 4.66 9.52
C PHE A 103 5.65 4.50 10.84
N VAL A 104 6.93 4.80 10.85
CA VAL A 104 7.66 5.00 12.09
C VAL A 104 7.27 6.37 12.66
N LEU A 105 6.64 6.39 13.85
CA LEU A 105 6.10 7.61 14.47
C LEU A 105 7.11 8.75 14.55
N TRP A 106 8.37 8.43 14.87
CA TRP A 106 9.42 9.42 14.99
C TRP A 106 9.74 10.12 13.66
N HIS A 107 9.74 9.37 12.55
CA HIS A 107 9.93 9.94 11.21
C HIS A 107 8.79 10.87 10.83
N LEU A 108 7.55 10.51 11.16
CA LEU A 108 6.38 11.37 10.97
C LEU A 108 6.50 12.71 11.70
N LEU A 109 7.00 12.70 12.94
CA LEU A 109 7.16 13.91 13.75
C LEU A 109 8.20 14.89 13.21
N ILE A 110 9.19 14.39 12.46
CA ILE A 110 10.22 15.22 11.81
C ILE A 110 9.90 15.51 10.33
N GLY A 111 8.68 15.18 9.87
CA GLY A 111 8.23 15.43 8.51
C GLY A 111 8.71 14.43 7.46
N GLU A 112 9.22 13.27 7.87
CA GLU A 112 9.59 12.18 6.98
C GLU A 112 8.45 11.18 6.84
N TYR A 113 7.81 11.12 5.68
CA TYR A 113 6.66 10.25 5.39
C TYR A 113 7.09 8.92 4.76
N ASN A 114 8.01 8.20 5.40
CA ASN A 114 8.49 6.92 4.93
C ASN A 114 7.55 5.79 5.35
N VAL A 115 6.98 5.10 4.38
CA VAL A 115 6.08 3.96 4.62
C VAL A 115 6.89 2.73 5.02
N ASP A 116 6.55 2.15 6.16
CA ASP A 116 7.20 0.93 6.70
C ASP A 116 6.44 -0.34 6.25
N ALA A 117 5.11 -0.30 6.26
CA ALA A 117 4.28 -1.40 5.82
C ALA A 117 2.94 -0.93 5.22
N ILE A 118 2.38 -1.76 4.35
CA ILE A 118 1.03 -1.61 3.80
C ILE A 118 0.27 -2.90 4.04
N ASP A 119 -0.97 -2.82 4.53
CA ASP A 119 -1.89 -3.95 4.67
C ASP A 119 -3.17 -3.64 3.87
N ILE A 120 -3.48 -4.50 2.88
CA ILE A 120 -4.61 -4.35 1.96
C ILE A 120 -5.61 -5.45 2.26
N LYS A 121 -6.88 -5.08 2.46
CA LYS A 121 -7.94 -6.03 2.84
C LYS A 121 -9.19 -5.84 2.01
N ASN A 122 -9.78 -6.96 1.64
CA ASN A 122 -11.07 -7.04 0.96
C ASN A 122 -11.10 -6.18 -0.31
N GLY A 123 -10.62 -6.73 -1.41
CA GLY A 123 -10.52 -5.90 -2.61
C GLY A 123 -10.28 -6.64 -3.90
N ASN A 124 -9.99 -5.86 -4.93
CA ASN A 124 -9.64 -6.34 -6.26
C ASN A 124 -8.40 -5.62 -6.74
N LEU A 125 -7.43 -6.36 -7.25
CA LEU A 125 -6.21 -5.87 -7.87
C LEU A 125 -6.18 -6.32 -9.33
N ALA A 126 -6.10 -5.39 -10.28
CA ALA A 126 -6.01 -5.69 -11.70
C ALA A 126 -4.66 -5.20 -12.25
N LEU A 127 -3.75 -6.09 -12.51
CA LEU A 127 -2.46 -5.81 -13.17
C LEU A 127 -2.60 -6.15 -14.65
N LEU A 128 -2.69 -5.14 -15.50
CA LEU A 128 -3.02 -5.28 -16.92
C LEU A 128 -1.89 -4.77 -17.80
N VAL A 129 -1.61 -5.50 -18.87
CA VAL A 129 -0.64 -5.14 -19.92
C VAL A 129 -1.37 -5.16 -21.26
N ASP A 130 -1.41 -4.05 -21.98
CA ASP A 130 -2.06 -3.96 -23.26
C ASP A 130 -1.25 -4.63 -24.39
N ARG A 131 -1.80 -4.64 -25.61
CA ARG A 131 -1.15 -5.28 -26.78
C ARG A 131 0.17 -4.63 -27.18
N LEU A 132 0.38 -3.36 -26.80
CA LEU A 132 1.61 -2.61 -27.08
C LEU A 132 2.63 -2.71 -25.95
N GLY A 133 2.28 -3.41 -24.85
CA GLY A 133 3.14 -3.58 -23.68
C GLY A 133 3.04 -2.46 -22.64
N PHE A 134 2.12 -1.50 -22.80
CA PHE A 134 1.87 -0.50 -21.75
C PHE A 134 1.12 -1.15 -20.58
N VAL A 135 1.46 -0.70 -19.39
CA VAL A 135 0.92 -1.26 -18.14
C VAL A 135 0.00 -0.28 -17.43
N ASN A 136 -1.04 -0.79 -16.80
CA ASN A 136 -1.97 0.04 -16.02
C ASN A 136 -1.42 0.45 -14.65
N TYR A 137 -0.32 -0.15 -14.20
CA TYR A 137 0.33 0.07 -12.91
C TYR A 137 1.62 0.91 -12.99
N GLU A 138 1.82 1.67 -14.06
CA GLU A 138 2.87 2.69 -14.13
C GLU A 138 2.44 3.91 -13.30
N LEU A 139 2.76 3.89 -12.01
CA LEU A 139 2.26 4.87 -11.04
C LEU A 139 3.13 6.11 -10.91
N THR A 140 4.33 6.15 -11.51
CA THR A 140 5.28 7.26 -11.37
C THR A 140 5.89 7.67 -12.68
N GLU A 141 6.17 8.97 -12.83
CA GLU A 141 6.90 9.49 -13.99
C GLU A 141 8.32 8.92 -14.09
N LYS A 142 8.80 8.73 -15.31
CA LYS A 142 10.18 8.25 -15.57
C LYS A 142 11.25 9.19 -14.98
N SER A 143 10.96 10.48 -14.90
CA SER A 143 11.82 11.50 -14.30
C SER A 143 11.94 11.38 -12.77
N LYS A 144 10.94 10.77 -12.10
CA LYS A 144 10.89 10.60 -10.64
C LYS A 144 11.31 9.21 -10.17
N LYS A 145 11.94 8.40 -11.04
CA LYS A 145 12.35 7.01 -10.72
C LYS A 145 13.26 6.89 -9.49
N GLU A 146 14.13 7.87 -9.25
CA GLU A 146 15.02 7.87 -8.08
C GLU A 146 14.24 8.07 -6.76
N GLU A 147 13.22 8.95 -6.75
CA GLU A 147 12.36 9.15 -5.58
C GLU A 147 11.44 7.95 -5.36
N ALA A 148 10.91 7.37 -6.43
CA ALA A 148 10.12 6.15 -6.37
C ALA A 148 10.94 4.97 -5.84
N LYS A 149 12.20 4.83 -6.23
CA LYS A 149 13.12 3.83 -5.66
C LYS A 149 13.32 4.06 -4.16
N LYS A 150 13.53 5.28 -3.70
CA LYS A 150 13.66 5.60 -2.26
C LYS A 150 12.40 5.22 -1.48
N PHE A 151 11.21 5.48 -2.04
CA PHE A 151 9.94 5.08 -1.43
C PHE A 151 9.82 3.55 -1.34
N VAL A 152 10.06 2.82 -2.42
CA VAL A 152 10.03 1.35 -2.44
C VAL A 152 11.08 0.76 -1.50
N LEU A 153 12.25 1.38 -1.41
CA LEU A 153 13.32 0.96 -0.51
C LEU A 153 12.97 1.13 0.98
N SER A 154 12.06 2.04 1.33
CA SER A 154 11.59 2.19 2.72
C SER A 154 10.52 1.15 3.11
N LEU A 155 9.80 0.60 2.13
CA LEU A 155 8.70 -0.34 2.35
C LEU A 155 9.21 -1.73 2.69
N LYS A 156 9.06 -2.14 3.94
CA LYS A 156 9.58 -3.43 4.45
C LYS A 156 8.59 -4.58 4.29
N LYS A 157 7.28 -4.27 4.23
CA LYS A 157 6.23 -5.28 4.19
C LYS A 157 5.01 -4.81 3.42
N ILE A 158 4.49 -5.68 2.55
CA ILE A 158 3.13 -5.57 2.01
C ILE A 158 2.38 -6.82 2.45
N ALA A 159 1.25 -6.63 3.13
CA ALA A 159 0.30 -7.71 3.45
C ALA A 159 -0.95 -7.55 2.58
N ILE A 160 -1.50 -8.66 2.13
CA ILE A 160 -2.69 -8.75 1.30
C ILE A 160 -3.60 -9.79 1.93
N ASN A 161 -4.85 -9.43 2.19
CA ASN A 161 -5.82 -10.31 2.80
C ASN A 161 -7.16 -10.23 2.06
N ASN A 162 -7.67 -11.35 1.59
CA ASN A 162 -8.93 -11.46 0.87
C ASN A 162 -9.01 -10.50 -0.32
N VAL A 163 -8.04 -10.58 -1.24
CA VAL A 163 -7.98 -9.75 -2.44
C VAL A 163 -8.02 -10.62 -3.69
N TYR A 164 -8.98 -10.37 -4.56
CA TYR A 164 -9.02 -11.00 -5.87
C TYR A 164 -8.06 -10.30 -6.82
N ALA A 165 -7.01 -11.02 -7.23
CA ALA A 165 -5.97 -10.51 -8.09
C ALA A 165 -6.12 -11.04 -9.52
N THR A 166 -6.00 -10.16 -10.50
CA THR A 166 -5.96 -10.50 -11.92
C THR A 166 -4.67 -9.94 -12.52
N TYR A 167 -3.91 -10.79 -13.18
CA TYR A 167 -2.87 -10.39 -14.11
C TYR A 167 -3.32 -10.80 -15.52
N ASP A 168 -3.44 -9.83 -16.44
CA ASP A 168 -3.83 -10.08 -17.82
C ASP A 168 -2.89 -9.32 -18.77
N ASN A 169 -2.07 -10.08 -19.48
CA ASN A 169 -1.07 -9.55 -20.41
C ASN A 169 -1.47 -9.91 -21.83
N LEU A 170 -2.01 -8.96 -22.56
CA LEU A 170 -2.45 -9.15 -23.97
C LEU A 170 -1.27 -9.24 -24.94
N ALA A 171 -0.10 -8.69 -24.60
CA ALA A 171 1.10 -8.77 -25.46
C ALA A 171 1.68 -10.19 -25.47
N THR A 172 1.58 -10.92 -24.35
CA THR A 172 2.09 -12.29 -24.24
C THR A 172 0.98 -13.34 -24.17
N SER A 173 -0.30 -12.90 -24.19
CA SER A 173 -1.47 -13.78 -24.06
C SER A 173 -1.45 -14.63 -22.76
N VAL A 174 -0.93 -14.08 -21.69
CA VAL A 174 -0.91 -14.71 -20.35
C VAL A 174 -1.97 -14.08 -19.48
N LYS A 175 -2.85 -14.92 -18.89
CA LYS A 175 -3.83 -14.48 -17.91
C LYS A 175 -3.80 -15.39 -16.69
N ILE A 176 -3.71 -14.78 -15.51
CA ILE A 176 -3.79 -15.45 -14.21
C ILE A 176 -4.77 -14.65 -13.36
N ALA A 177 -5.72 -15.34 -12.74
CA ALA A 177 -6.65 -14.70 -11.81
C ALA A 177 -6.99 -15.65 -10.67
N GLY A 178 -7.20 -15.07 -9.48
CA GLY A 178 -7.56 -15.85 -8.31
C GLY A 178 -7.64 -15.03 -7.05
N LEU A 179 -8.17 -15.64 -5.99
CA LEU A 179 -8.29 -15.03 -4.67
C LEU A 179 -7.01 -15.27 -3.87
N ILE A 180 -6.39 -14.20 -3.41
CA ILE A 180 -5.33 -14.24 -2.40
C ILE A 180 -6.01 -14.15 -1.03
N ASP A 181 -6.14 -15.28 -0.35
CA ASP A 181 -6.69 -15.33 1.02
C ASP A 181 -5.76 -14.59 1.98
N LYS A 182 -4.47 -14.96 1.98
CA LYS A 182 -3.41 -14.29 2.74
C LYS A 182 -2.13 -14.25 1.95
N GLY A 183 -1.56 -13.07 1.81
CA GLY A 183 -0.27 -12.86 1.16
C GLY A 183 0.61 -11.90 1.95
N THR A 184 1.90 -12.14 1.95
CA THR A 184 2.88 -11.24 2.54
C THR A 184 4.11 -11.20 1.64
N VAL A 185 4.49 -9.99 1.23
CA VAL A 185 5.76 -9.71 0.58
C VAL A 185 6.61 -8.93 1.57
N LYS A 186 7.79 -9.44 1.89
CA LYS A 186 8.78 -8.75 2.72
C LYS A 186 9.95 -8.34 1.85
N THR A 187 10.34 -7.09 1.97
CA THR A 187 11.51 -6.54 1.30
C THR A 187 12.67 -6.50 2.29
N ARG A 188 13.81 -7.06 1.91
CA ARG A 188 15.06 -6.95 2.64
C ARG A 188 16.06 -6.21 1.76
N ILE A 189 16.57 -5.10 2.26
CA ILE A 189 17.50 -4.25 1.54
C ILE A 189 18.88 -4.44 2.15
N SER A 190 19.83 -4.79 1.31
CA SER A 190 21.26 -4.78 1.61
C SER A 190 21.97 -3.74 0.75
N THR A 191 23.23 -3.46 1.04
CA THR A 191 24.01 -2.42 0.34
C THR A 191 24.04 -2.61 -1.18
N ASN A 192 23.96 -3.85 -1.67
CA ASN A 192 24.11 -4.18 -3.09
C ASN A 192 22.94 -4.99 -3.68
N ALA A 193 21.91 -5.33 -2.87
CA ALA A 193 20.79 -6.14 -3.33
C ALA A 193 19.49 -5.77 -2.65
N VAL A 194 18.39 -5.99 -3.35
CA VAL A 194 17.02 -5.95 -2.81
C VAL A 194 16.45 -7.36 -2.92
N ASP A 195 16.24 -7.98 -1.77
CA ASP A 195 15.67 -9.33 -1.70
C ASP A 195 14.18 -9.23 -1.40
N PHE A 196 13.38 -10.04 -2.07
CA PHE A 196 11.96 -10.19 -1.82
C PHE A 196 11.67 -11.59 -1.30
N ALA A 197 11.10 -11.67 -0.11
CA ALA A 197 10.55 -12.90 0.42
C ALA A 197 9.02 -12.86 0.35
N THR A 198 8.42 -13.76 -0.43
CA THR A 198 6.97 -13.85 -0.61
C THR A 198 6.45 -15.11 0.04
N ASN A 199 5.36 -14.98 0.80
CA ASN A 199 4.55 -16.09 1.32
C ASN A 199 3.10 -15.75 1.04
N ALA A 200 2.39 -16.63 0.33
CA ALA A 200 0.99 -16.41 0.00
C ALA A 200 0.22 -17.75 -0.04
N THR A 201 -1.03 -17.71 0.39
CA THR A 201 -2.04 -18.74 0.17
C THR A 201 -3.07 -18.15 -0.79
N ALA A 202 -3.25 -18.77 -1.94
CA ALA A 202 -4.17 -18.29 -2.97
C ALA A 202 -5.00 -19.43 -3.54
N ILE A 203 -6.24 -19.14 -3.92
CA ILE A 203 -7.09 -19.99 -4.73
C ILE A 203 -7.03 -19.45 -6.15
N VAL A 204 -6.47 -20.22 -7.07
CA VAL A 204 -6.32 -19.81 -8.46
C VAL A 204 -7.53 -20.27 -9.26
N ASP A 205 -8.28 -19.32 -9.82
CA ASP A 205 -9.48 -19.61 -10.62
C ASP A 205 -9.16 -19.79 -12.10
N THR A 206 -8.17 -19.06 -12.59
CA THR A 206 -7.84 -19.02 -14.02
C THR A 206 -6.34 -18.99 -14.25
N ILE A 207 -5.85 -19.90 -15.06
CA ILE A 207 -4.53 -19.81 -15.70
C ILE A 207 -4.74 -20.03 -17.19
N ARG A 208 -4.41 -19.04 -18.01
CA ARG A 208 -4.42 -19.15 -19.47
C ARG A 208 -3.07 -18.69 -20.00
N VAL A 209 -2.43 -19.56 -20.78
CA VAL A 209 -1.19 -19.24 -21.51
C VAL A 209 -1.43 -19.68 -22.95
N ALA A 210 -1.46 -18.75 -23.89
CA ALA A 210 -1.53 -19.06 -25.31
C ALA A 210 -0.09 -19.16 -25.83
N TYR A 211 0.31 -20.34 -26.27
CA TYR A 211 1.53 -20.52 -27.03
C TYR A 211 1.26 -20.05 -28.48
N LEU A 212 1.96 -19.03 -28.94
CA LEU A 212 2.06 -18.77 -30.38
C LEU A 212 2.90 -19.90 -30.94
N ASN A 213 2.24 -20.87 -31.59
CA ASN A 213 2.93 -21.79 -32.49
C ASN A 213 3.49 -20.96 -33.66
N LEU A 214 4.74 -20.57 -33.57
CA LEU A 214 5.52 -20.17 -34.75
C LEU A 214 5.78 -21.44 -35.55
N SER A 215 4.78 -21.92 -36.28
CA SER A 215 5.02 -22.84 -37.40
C SER A 215 5.77 -22.06 -38.46
N ASN A 216 7.05 -22.37 -38.59
CA ASN A 216 7.87 -21.92 -39.70
C ASN A 216 7.14 -22.21 -41.04
N THR A 217 6.85 -21.17 -41.78
CA THR A 217 6.66 -21.21 -43.22
C THR A 217 7.89 -20.64 -43.90
#